data_f1d255a42a09ab449cc8f125353808e9
#
_entry.id   f1d255a42a09ab449cc8f125353808e9
#
_cell.length_a   1.000
_cell.length_b   1.000
_cell.length_c   1.000
_cell.angle_alpha   90.00
_cell.angle_beta   90.00
_cell.angle_gamma   90.00
#
_symmetry.space_group_name_H-M   'P 1'
#
loop_
_entity.id
_entity.type
_entity.pdbx_description
1 polymer ?
#
loop_
_entity_poly.entity_id
_entity_poly.type
_entity_poly.pdbx_seq_one_letter_code
_entity_poly.pdbx_strand_id
1 'polypeptide(L)'
;MSAAEDNAILKQILGGISELRREVSRVSDRIDLLEHQAPSTPTVPLMSPIVSPARRTSYATYRSSLKDWEPERARPTPTQAPSTLSRTQDHTPTSLQASDPSLGLWVVVPAGGAGTRLWPLSRESCPKFLLDLTGAGRTLIQNTWDRLLPLAGVDKFMVVTGNAHVDAVSEQLPHLLPNNVFSEPSPRESMAAIGLAAAVLLRRNPEAVLGSFAADHIVSGRDAFESSVREAVAVAKEGFLVTIGIAPSYPSTGFGYIQLGENLGFEGAPNAQMVREFKEKPDARTASAYLATGEYRWNGGMFVVKAKTL
;
A
#
# COMPACT_ATOMS: atom_id res chain seq x y z
N MET A 1 43.73 5.21 -9.10
CA MET A 1 43.55 3.72 -9.14
C MET A 1 43.89 3.24 -10.54
N SER A 2 44.67 2.20 -10.66
CA SER A 2 45.11 1.69 -11.99
C SER A 2 44.04 0.74 -12.53
N ALA A 3 43.92 0.65 -13.87
CA ALA A 3 43.00 -0.28 -14.54
C ALA A 3 43.20 -1.77 -14.12
N ALA A 4 44.36 -2.09 -13.53
CA ALA A 4 44.65 -3.40 -12.96
C ALA A 4 43.96 -3.65 -11.61
N GLU A 5 43.82 -2.61 -10.78
CA GLU A 5 43.13 -2.69 -9.51
C GLU A 5 41.60 -2.81 -9.69
N ASP A 6 41.04 -2.06 -10.66
CA ASP A 6 39.61 -2.16 -11.01
C ASP A 6 39.26 -3.56 -11.53
N ASN A 7 40.15 -4.18 -12.33
CA ASN A 7 39.93 -5.51 -12.87
C ASN A 7 40.04 -6.60 -11.78
N ALA A 8 40.88 -6.41 -10.76
CA ALA A 8 40.99 -7.31 -9.60
C ALA A 8 39.72 -7.27 -8.74
N ILE A 9 39.21 -6.06 -8.47
CA ILE A 9 37.97 -5.83 -7.72
C ILE A 9 36.78 -6.45 -8.48
N LEU A 10 36.71 -6.25 -9.79
CA LEU A 10 35.63 -6.81 -10.63
C LEU A 10 35.65 -8.36 -10.62
N LYS A 11 36.81 -8.98 -10.65
CA LYS A 11 36.95 -10.44 -10.53
C LYS A 11 36.52 -10.95 -9.15
N GLN A 12 36.84 -10.23 -8.10
CA GLN A 12 36.42 -10.58 -6.74
C GLN A 12 34.90 -10.49 -6.56
N ILE A 13 34.27 -9.45 -7.08
CA ILE A 13 32.82 -9.27 -7.07
C ILE A 13 32.13 -10.39 -7.88
N LEU A 14 32.61 -10.70 -9.07
CA LEU A 14 32.07 -11.78 -9.91
C LEU A 14 32.21 -13.15 -9.24
N GLY A 15 33.32 -13.38 -8.53
CA GLY A 15 33.53 -14.57 -7.71
C GLY A 15 32.49 -14.71 -6.60
N GLY A 16 32.27 -13.64 -5.84
CA GLY A 16 31.26 -13.60 -4.77
C GLY A 16 29.83 -13.82 -5.28
N ILE A 17 29.48 -13.20 -6.42
CA ILE A 17 28.17 -13.41 -7.05
C ILE A 17 27.98 -14.87 -7.48
N SER A 18 29.02 -15.51 -8.02
CA SER A 18 28.97 -16.92 -8.43
C SER A 18 28.81 -17.87 -7.24
N GLU A 19 29.40 -17.54 -6.11
CA GLU A 19 29.29 -18.31 -4.88
C GLU A 19 27.90 -18.17 -4.25
N LEU A 20 27.38 -16.95 -4.18
CA LEU A 20 26.00 -16.67 -3.73
C LEU A 20 24.97 -17.43 -4.59
N ARG A 21 25.17 -17.46 -5.89
CA ARG A 21 24.28 -18.19 -6.82
C ARG A 21 24.27 -19.70 -6.56
N ARG A 22 25.44 -20.29 -6.22
CA ARG A 22 25.52 -21.71 -5.84
C ARG A 22 24.81 -21.99 -4.50
N GLU A 23 24.92 -21.06 -3.55
CA GLU A 23 24.30 -21.22 -2.26
C GLU A 23 22.76 -21.11 -2.34
N VAL A 24 22.25 -20.15 -3.13
CA VAL A 24 20.82 -20.04 -3.43
C VAL A 24 20.28 -21.31 -4.11
N SER A 25 21.02 -21.89 -5.06
CA SER A 25 20.64 -23.16 -5.69
C SER A 25 20.56 -24.31 -4.68
N ARG A 26 21.53 -24.42 -3.77
CA ARG A 26 21.51 -25.45 -2.71
C ARG A 26 20.34 -25.30 -1.75
N VAL A 27 19.95 -24.06 -1.44
CA VAL A 27 18.77 -23.79 -0.58
C VAL A 27 17.49 -24.18 -1.31
N SER A 28 17.39 -23.86 -2.61
CA SER A 28 16.26 -24.27 -3.45
C SER A 28 16.09 -25.78 -3.50
N ASP A 29 17.18 -26.51 -3.78
CA ASP A 29 17.18 -27.97 -3.82
C ASP A 29 16.77 -28.60 -2.48
N ARG A 30 17.11 -27.97 -1.33
CA ARG A 30 16.70 -28.42 0.00
C ARG A 30 15.23 -28.15 0.28
N ILE A 31 14.69 -27.08 -0.24
CA ILE A 31 13.25 -26.76 -0.12
C ILE A 31 12.44 -27.80 -0.91
N ASP A 32 12.83 -28.09 -2.14
CA ASP A 32 12.19 -29.08 -2.99
C ASP A 32 12.20 -30.48 -2.34
N LEU A 33 13.31 -30.85 -1.70
CA LEU A 33 13.43 -32.11 -0.95
C LEU A 33 12.51 -32.16 0.28
N LEU A 34 12.31 -31.06 0.97
CA LEU A 34 11.40 -30.96 2.12
C LEU A 34 9.93 -30.98 1.72
N GLU A 35 9.58 -30.40 0.58
CA GLU A 35 8.23 -30.45 0.03
C GLU A 35 7.83 -31.87 -0.40
N HIS A 36 8.78 -32.66 -0.89
CA HIS A 36 8.55 -34.06 -1.27
C HIS A 36 8.57 -35.06 -0.09
N GLN A 37 9.05 -34.64 1.09
CA GLN A 37 9.07 -35.43 2.32
C GLN A 37 7.93 -35.13 3.29
N ALA A 38 7.01 -34.21 2.95
CA ALA A 38 5.83 -33.95 3.77
C ALA A 38 4.95 -35.20 3.81
N PRO A 39 4.67 -35.79 5.01
CA PRO A 39 3.81 -36.95 5.11
C PRO A 39 2.40 -36.59 4.65
N SER A 40 1.85 -37.43 3.76
CA SER A 40 0.46 -37.35 3.34
C SER A 40 -0.46 -37.34 4.58
N THR A 41 -1.23 -36.27 4.74
CA THR A 41 -2.21 -36.10 5.81
C THR A 41 -3.16 -37.29 5.86
N PRO A 42 -3.38 -37.89 7.03
CA PRO A 42 -4.36 -38.96 7.17
C PRO A 42 -5.77 -38.38 6.94
N THR A 43 -6.50 -39.02 6.05
CA THR A 43 -7.93 -38.77 5.78
C THR A 43 -8.74 -39.02 7.03
N VAL A 44 -9.22 -37.98 7.69
CA VAL A 44 -10.17 -38.10 8.81
C VAL A 44 -11.56 -38.33 8.23
N PRO A 45 -12.35 -39.31 8.71
CA PRO A 45 -13.71 -39.57 8.21
C PRO A 45 -14.62 -38.36 8.47
N LEU A 46 -15.37 -37.96 7.48
CA LEU A 46 -16.42 -36.93 7.58
C LEU A 46 -17.47 -37.34 8.61
N MET A 47 -17.52 -36.66 9.73
CA MET A 47 -18.69 -36.67 10.61
C MET A 47 -19.74 -35.74 10.05
N SER A 48 -20.96 -36.22 9.93
CA SER A 48 -22.14 -35.54 9.41
C SER A 48 -22.46 -34.28 10.23
N PRO A 49 -22.82 -33.17 9.59
CA PRO A 49 -23.15 -31.93 10.31
C PRO A 49 -24.54 -32.00 10.92
N ILE A 50 -24.64 -31.65 12.18
CA ILE A 50 -25.90 -31.37 12.89
C ILE A 50 -26.42 -30.02 12.33
N VAL A 51 -27.58 -30.06 11.67
CA VAL A 51 -28.25 -28.89 11.08
C VAL A 51 -29.09 -28.21 12.14
N SER A 52 -28.77 -26.98 12.49
CA SER A 52 -29.70 -26.02 13.09
C SER A 52 -30.21 -25.03 12.04
N PRO A 53 -31.49 -24.68 12.00
CA PRO A 53 -32.07 -23.89 10.92
C PRO A 53 -31.87 -22.40 11.17
N ALA A 54 -30.93 -21.77 10.48
CA ALA A 54 -30.84 -20.33 10.40
C ALA A 54 -30.83 -19.90 8.92
N ARG A 55 -31.95 -19.33 8.52
CA ARG A 55 -32.24 -18.48 7.37
C ARG A 55 -31.31 -18.59 6.14
N ARG A 56 -31.75 -19.38 5.18
CA ARG A 56 -31.34 -19.30 3.78
C ARG A 56 -31.80 -17.96 3.21
N THR A 57 -30.88 -17.04 2.95
CA THR A 57 -31.07 -15.99 1.96
C THR A 57 -30.14 -16.31 0.78
N SER A 58 -30.71 -17.03 -0.12
CA SER A 58 -30.65 -17.04 -1.58
C SER A 58 -29.32 -16.72 -2.27
N TYR A 59 -28.49 -17.77 -2.43
CA TYR A 59 -27.55 -17.87 -3.56
C TYR A 59 -28.28 -18.30 -4.87
N ALA A 60 -29.56 -18.58 -4.81
CA ALA A 60 -30.36 -19.04 -5.97
C ALA A 60 -30.78 -17.91 -6.90
N THR A 61 -30.85 -16.66 -6.45
CA THR A 61 -31.29 -15.52 -7.26
C THR A 61 -30.22 -14.98 -8.20
N TYR A 62 -28.94 -15.29 -7.97
CA TYR A 62 -27.85 -14.80 -8.82
C TYR A 62 -27.59 -15.69 -10.05
N ARG A 63 -28.10 -16.91 -10.06
CA ARG A 63 -27.92 -17.86 -11.18
C ARG A 63 -29.00 -17.81 -12.23
N SER A 64 -30.15 -17.18 -11.96
CA SER A 64 -31.25 -17.02 -12.91
C SER A 64 -31.08 -15.81 -13.85
N SER A 65 -30.31 -14.78 -13.44
CA SER A 65 -30.11 -13.60 -14.29
C SER A 65 -28.98 -13.74 -15.32
N LEU A 66 -28.24 -14.86 -15.33
CA LEU A 66 -27.20 -15.12 -16.33
C LEU A 66 -27.66 -15.96 -17.51
N LYS A 67 -28.91 -16.42 -17.53
CA LYS A 67 -29.44 -17.23 -18.62
C LYS A 67 -30.04 -16.45 -19.79
N ASP A 68 -30.27 -15.14 -19.62
CA ASP A 68 -30.95 -14.31 -20.62
C ASP A 68 -30.06 -13.27 -21.28
N TRP A 69 -28.72 -13.44 -21.23
CA TRP A 69 -27.79 -12.55 -21.89
C TRP A 69 -27.47 -13.10 -23.31
N GLU A 70 -28.26 -12.69 -24.31
CA GLU A 70 -27.90 -12.79 -25.71
C GLU A 70 -27.14 -11.55 -26.18
N PRO A 71 -26.05 -11.69 -26.96
CA PRO A 71 -25.30 -10.53 -27.48
C PRO A 71 -26.08 -9.90 -28.64
N GLU A 72 -26.67 -8.77 -28.39
CA GLU A 72 -27.37 -7.98 -29.40
C GLU A 72 -26.40 -7.36 -30.41
N ARG A 73 -26.46 -7.83 -31.66
CA ARG A 73 -25.87 -7.16 -32.82
C ARG A 73 -26.82 -6.05 -33.23
N ALA A 74 -26.40 -4.82 -33.21
CA ALA A 74 -26.64 -3.81 -34.22
C ALA A 74 -26.34 -2.41 -33.72
N ARG A 75 -25.62 -1.67 -34.52
CA ARG A 75 -25.41 -0.22 -34.37
C ARG A 75 -26.73 0.52 -34.59
N PRO A 76 -26.97 1.63 -33.96
CA PRO A 76 -27.69 2.73 -34.54
C PRO A 76 -26.82 4.00 -34.64
N THR A 77 -27.07 4.69 -35.74
CA THR A 77 -26.66 6.00 -36.18
C THR A 77 -26.97 7.12 -35.14
N PRO A 78 -26.21 8.20 -35.11
CA PRO A 78 -26.43 9.26 -34.12
C PRO A 78 -27.62 10.15 -34.52
N THR A 79 -28.61 10.22 -33.65
CA THR A 79 -29.69 11.22 -33.72
C THR A 79 -29.45 12.26 -32.63
N GLN A 80 -29.61 13.50 -33.05
CA GLN A 80 -29.35 14.76 -32.31
C GLN A 80 -29.93 14.80 -30.90
N ALA A 81 -29.13 15.35 -29.99
CA ALA A 81 -29.48 15.62 -28.61
C ALA A 81 -30.48 16.79 -28.50
N PRO A 82 -31.42 16.75 -27.56
CA PRO A 82 -32.03 17.97 -27.03
C PRO A 82 -31.21 18.54 -25.91
N SER A 83 -30.82 19.80 -26.09
CA SER A 83 -30.19 20.64 -25.11
C SER A 83 -31.13 20.92 -23.94
N THR A 84 -30.86 20.31 -22.79
CA THR A 84 -31.27 20.83 -21.50
C THR A 84 -30.05 20.76 -20.59
N LEU A 85 -29.42 21.90 -20.44
CA LEU A 85 -28.41 22.19 -19.43
C LEU A 85 -29.00 21.97 -18.06
N SER A 86 -28.83 20.79 -17.50
CA SER A 86 -28.91 20.58 -16.08
C SER A 86 -27.55 20.89 -15.49
N ARG A 87 -27.53 21.93 -14.71
CA ARG A 87 -26.39 22.53 -14.00
C ARG A 87 -25.67 21.45 -13.23
N THR A 88 -24.58 20.90 -13.79
CA THR A 88 -23.58 20.16 -13.04
C THR A 88 -23.10 21.08 -11.93
N GLN A 89 -23.34 20.68 -10.69
CA GLN A 89 -22.68 21.30 -9.56
C GLN A 89 -21.17 21.18 -9.82
N ASP A 90 -20.57 22.33 -10.10
CA ASP A 90 -19.13 22.50 -10.06
C ASP A 90 -18.66 22.03 -8.67
N HIS A 91 -18.14 20.80 -8.61
CA HIS A 91 -17.20 20.43 -7.58
C HIS A 91 -15.89 21.17 -7.90
N THR A 92 -15.92 22.47 -7.68
CA THR A 92 -14.70 23.25 -7.53
C THR A 92 -13.87 22.50 -6.48
N PRO A 93 -12.63 22.08 -6.77
CA PRO A 93 -11.79 21.50 -5.75
C PRO A 93 -11.75 22.52 -4.61
N THR A 94 -12.22 22.08 -3.45
CA THR A 94 -12.19 22.85 -2.19
C THR A 94 -10.86 23.59 -2.17
N SER A 95 -10.92 24.91 -2.10
CA SER A 95 -9.78 25.83 -2.09
C SER A 95 -8.57 25.14 -1.49
N LEU A 96 -7.43 25.15 -2.17
CA LEU A 96 -6.15 24.64 -1.69
C LEU A 96 -5.99 25.09 -0.23
N GLN A 97 -6.53 24.29 0.68
CA GLN A 97 -6.46 24.59 2.11
C GLN A 97 -4.98 24.67 2.42
N ALA A 98 -4.59 25.78 3.03
CA ALA A 98 -3.21 26.03 3.37
C ALA A 98 -2.70 24.78 4.12
N SER A 99 -1.75 24.07 3.49
CA SER A 99 -1.05 22.98 4.15
C SER A 99 -0.46 23.51 5.45
N ASP A 100 -0.39 22.66 6.46
CA ASP A 100 0.32 23.02 7.69
C ASP A 100 1.84 22.99 7.45
N PRO A 101 2.49 24.14 7.15
CA PRO A 101 3.91 24.16 6.83
C PRO A 101 4.77 23.74 8.02
N SER A 102 4.22 23.88 9.27
CA SER A 102 4.90 23.57 10.52
C SER A 102 5.12 22.08 10.72
N LEU A 103 4.27 21.24 10.10
CA LEU A 103 4.39 19.79 10.20
C LEU A 103 5.69 19.28 9.57
N GLY A 104 6.16 19.91 8.48
CA GLY A 104 7.42 19.55 7.83
C GLY A 104 7.43 18.18 7.15
N LEU A 105 6.26 17.59 6.94
CA LEU A 105 6.08 16.26 6.35
C LEU A 105 6.27 16.28 4.84
N TRP A 106 7.07 15.38 4.32
CA TRP A 106 7.10 14.99 2.93
C TRP A 106 6.29 13.70 2.74
N VAL A 107 5.34 13.74 1.85
CA VAL A 107 4.53 12.56 1.49
C VAL A 107 5.19 11.82 0.35
N VAL A 108 5.36 10.52 0.52
CA VAL A 108 5.82 9.58 -0.52
C VAL A 108 4.73 8.56 -0.76
N VAL A 109 4.28 8.47 -2.00
CA VAL A 109 3.23 7.53 -2.42
C VAL A 109 3.83 6.50 -3.37
N PRO A 110 4.17 5.30 -2.88
CA PRO A 110 4.50 4.17 -3.76
C PRO A 110 3.27 3.75 -4.56
N ALA A 111 3.37 3.78 -5.88
CA ALA A 111 2.28 3.48 -6.82
C ALA A 111 2.77 2.47 -7.88
N GLY A 112 3.19 1.28 -7.45
CA GLY A 112 3.89 0.31 -8.29
C GLY A 112 3.20 -1.04 -8.49
N GLY A 113 2.15 -1.34 -7.75
CA GLY A 113 1.52 -2.66 -7.79
C GLY A 113 0.47 -2.81 -8.90
N ALA A 114 0.53 -3.87 -9.71
CA ALA A 114 -0.45 -4.15 -10.76
C ALA A 114 -1.87 -4.48 -10.23
N GLY A 115 -2.01 -4.82 -8.94
CA GLY A 115 -3.30 -5.11 -8.31
C GLY A 115 -4.00 -6.36 -8.86
N THR A 116 -3.24 -7.39 -9.23
CA THR A 116 -3.72 -8.61 -9.91
C THR A 116 -4.91 -9.32 -9.24
N ARG A 117 -5.07 -9.13 -7.92
CA ARG A 117 -6.21 -9.70 -7.16
C ARG A 117 -7.58 -9.16 -7.59
N LEU A 118 -7.63 -8.02 -8.25
CA LEU A 118 -8.86 -7.40 -8.74
C LEU A 118 -9.10 -7.63 -10.23
N TRP A 119 -8.33 -8.55 -10.88
CA TRP A 119 -8.62 -8.91 -12.26
C TRP A 119 -10.09 -9.39 -12.39
N PRO A 120 -10.87 -8.98 -13.40
CA PRO A 120 -10.48 -8.25 -14.61
C PRO A 120 -10.59 -6.71 -14.50
N LEU A 121 -10.90 -6.15 -13.32
CA LEU A 121 -10.99 -4.70 -13.14
C LEU A 121 -9.60 -4.04 -13.22
N SER A 122 -8.62 -4.58 -12.51
CA SER A 122 -7.24 -4.13 -12.61
C SER A 122 -6.46 -4.97 -13.63
N ARG A 123 -5.53 -4.33 -14.31
CA ARG A 123 -4.63 -4.93 -15.31
C ARG A 123 -3.27 -4.26 -15.22
N GLU A 124 -2.25 -4.83 -15.84
CA GLU A 124 -0.92 -4.23 -15.91
C GLU A 124 -0.95 -2.82 -16.52
N SER A 125 -1.76 -2.62 -17.57
CA SER A 125 -1.96 -1.31 -18.21
C SER A 125 -2.87 -0.36 -17.41
N CYS A 126 -3.63 -0.86 -16.43
CA CYS A 126 -4.54 -0.08 -15.60
C CYS A 126 -4.54 -0.66 -14.18
N PRO A 127 -3.51 -0.37 -13.39
CA PRO A 127 -3.40 -0.89 -12.03
C PRO A 127 -4.48 -0.32 -11.11
N LYS A 128 -4.70 -1.00 -10.00
CA LYS A 128 -5.76 -0.73 -9.03
C LYS A 128 -5.83 0.73 -8.57
N PHE A 129 -4.69 1.38 -8.38
CA PHE A 129 -4.65 2.75 -7.88
C PHE A 129 -5.17 3.80 -8.89
N LEU A 130 -5.26 3.46 -10.18
CA LEU A 130 -5.85 4.31 -11.22
C LEU A 130 -7.37 4.10 -11.40
N LEU A 131 -7.99 3.24 -10.60
CA LEU A 131 -9.41 2.93 -10.69
C LEU A 131 -10.22 3.68 -9.62
N ASP A 132 -11.43 4.10 -9.98
CA ASP A 132 -12.46 4.48 -9.03
C ASP A 132 -13.20 3.22 -8.55
N LEU A 133 -12.78 2.67 -7.41
CA LEU A 133 -13.41 1.49 -6.82
C LEU A 133 -14.52 1.85 -5.83
N THR A 134 -14.68 3.12 -5.52
CA THR A 134 -15.68 3.62 -4.57
C THR A 134 -16.93 4.16 -5.25
N GLY A 135 -16.86 4.43 -6.54
CA GLY A 135 -17.93 5.08 -7.30
C GLY A 135 -18.12 6.57 -6.95
N ALA A 136 -17.11 7.17 -6.32
CA ALA A 136 -17.15 8.58 -5.90
C ALA A 136 -16.65 9.56 -6.98
N GLY A 137 -16.36 9.09 -8.18
CA GLY A 137 -15.79 9.90 -9.25
C GLY A 137 -14.31 10.24 -9.05
N ARG A 138 -13.64 9.55 -8.11
CA ARG A 138 -12.21 9.73 -7.79
C ARG A 138 -11.50 8.39 -7.75
N THR A 139 -10.36 8.29 -8.40
CA THR A 139 -9.52 7.09 -8.33
C THR A 139 -8.84 6.96 -6.96
N LEU A 140 -8.30 5.79 -6.65
CA LEU A 140 -7.66 5.57 -5.35
C LEU A 140 -6.45 6.48 -5.13
N ILE A 141 -5.65 6.74 -6.17
CA ILE A 141 -4.51 7.66 -6.06
C ILE A 141 -4.98 9.11 -5.86
N GLN A 142 -6.08 9.52 -6.51
CA GLN A 142 -6.68 10.84 -6.29
C GLN A 142 -7.24 10.98 -4.87
N ASN A 143 -7.92 9.95 -4.35
CA ASN A 143 -8.38 9.93 -2.96
C ASN A 143 -7.20 10.00 -1.98
N THR A 144 -6.09 9.38 -2.30
CA THR A 144 -4.86 9.45 -1.50
C THR A 144 -4.26 10.85 -1.53
N TRP A 145 -4.22 11.48 -2.71
CA TRP A 145 -3.82 12.88 -2.87
C TRP A 145 -4.68 13.81 -2.03
N ASP A 146 -6.01 13.76 -2.18
CA ASP A 146 -6.96 14.64 -1.49
C ASP A 146 -6.86 14.52 0.04
N ARG A 147 -6.57 13.31 0.54
CA ARG A 147 -6.40 13.04 1.97
C ARG A 147 -5.10 13.59 2.53
N LEU A 148 -4.00 13.53 1.78
CA LEU A 148 -2.66 13.86 2.26
C LEU A 148 -2.22 15.29 1.92
N LEU A 149 -2.83 15.91 0.93
CA LEU A 149 -2.50 17.25 0.49
C LEU A 149 -2.54 18.29 1.62
N PRO A 150 -3.54 18.31 2.52
CA PRO A 150 -3.59 19.25 3.65
C PRO A 150 -2.46 19.07 4.66
N LEU A 151 -1.85 17.90 4.72
CA LEU A 151 -0.75 17.60 5.65
C LEU A 151 0.63 18.01 5.11
N ALA A 152 0.84 17.93 3.79
CA ALA A 152 2.16 18.13 3.19
C ALA A 152 2.22 19.35 2.26
N GLY A 153 1.14 19.66 1.56
CA GLY A 153 1.12 20.61 0.45
C GLY A 153 1.70 20.02 -0.84
N VAL A 154 1.47 20.72 -1.94
CA VAL A 154 1.86 20.29 -3.30
C VAL A 154 3.36 20.08 -3.42
N ASP A 155 4.16 20.99 -2.86
CA ASP A 155 5.62 20.99 -3.00
C ASP A 155 6.31 19.79 -2.33
N LYS A 156 5.66 19.20 -1.34
CA LYS A 156 6.19 18.09 -0.55
C LYS A 156 5.51 16.76 -0.83
N PHE A 157 4.81 16.66 -1.95
CA PHE A 157 4.16 15.42 -2.36
C PHE A 157 4.98 14.73 -3.46
N MET A 158 5.36 13.48 -3.25
CA MET A 158 6.19 12.68 -4.15
C MET A 158 5.45 11.39 -4.51
N VAL A 159 5.56 10.96 -5.77
CA VAL A 159 5.04 9.67 -6.24
C VAL A 159 6.17 8.86 -6.84
N VAL A 160 6.26 7.59 -6.45
CA VAL A 160 7.19 6.62 -7.05
C VAL A 160 6.36 5.56 -7.76
N THR A 161 6.53 5.44 -9.08
CA THR A 161 5.73 4.54 -9.91
C THR A 161 6.57 3.86 -10.98
N GLY A 162 6.05 2.83 -11.64
CA GLY A 162 6.74 2.22 -12.78
C GLY A 162 6.68 3.10 -14.03
N ASN A 163 7.70 3.00 -14.91
CA ASN A 163 7.78 3.78 -16.15
C ASN A 163 6.47 3.77 -16.96
N ALA A 164 5.79 2.62 -17.00
CA ALA A 164 4.56 2.45 -17.77
C ALA A 164 3.37 3.28 -17.24
N HIS A 165 3.45 3.81 -16.03
CA HIS A 165 2.33 4.49 -15.37
C HIS A 165 2.58 5.98 -15.11
N VAL A 166 3.75 6.51 -15.45
CA VAL A 166 4.13 7.91 -15.20
C VAL A 166 3.11 8.87 -15.84
N ASP A 167 2.77 8.65 -17.11
CA ASP A 167 1.85 9.53 -17.83
C ASP A 167 0.45 9.48 -17.21
N ALA A 168 -0.07 8.30 -16.91
CA ALA A 168 -1.38 8.13 -16.28
C ALA A 168 -1.45 8.73 -14.87
N VAL A 169 -0.37 8.65 -14.09
CA VAL A 169 -0.27 9.31 -12.78
C VAL A 169 -0.27 10.83 -12.94
N SER A 170 0.50 11.35 -13.90
CA SER A 170 0.58 12.79 -14.16
C SER A 170 -0.75 13.37 -14.66
N GLU A 171 -1.48 12.61 -15.48
CA GLU A 171 -2.81 12.98 -15.95
C GLU A 171 -3.84 13.04 -14.79
N GLN A 172 -3.79 12.07 -13.88
CA GLN A 172 -4.71 12.02 -12.74
C GLN A 172 -4.36 12.98 -11.61
N LEU A 173 -3.11 13.40 -11.51
CA LEU A 173 -2.60 14.34 -10.51
C LEU A 173 -1.97 15.58 -11.19
N PRO A 174 -2.75 16.43 -11.88
CA PRO A 174 -2.23 17.51 -12.71
C PRO A 174 -1.49 18.61 -11.92
N HIS A 175 -1.67 18.66 -10.61
CA HIS A 175 -0.96 19.59 -9.73
C HIS A 175 0.32 19.01 -9.12
N LEU A 176 0.59 17.72 -9.33
CA LEU A 176 1.83 17.10 -8.87
C LEU A 176 3.02 17.66 -9.65
N LEU A 177 4.04 18.11 -8.93
CA LEU A 177 5.23 18.68 -9.55
C LEU A 177 6.00 17.60 -10.34
N PRO A 178 6.39 17.84 -11.60
CA PRO A 178 7.12 16.85 -12.40
C PRO A 178 8.41 16.35 -11.74
N ASN A 179 9.12 17.21 -11.01
CA ASN A 179 10.34 16.86 -10.27
C ASN A 179 10.09 15.99 -9.03
N ASN A 180 8.83 15.70 -8.70
CA ASN A 180 8.41 14.85 -7.60
C ASN A 180 7.78 13.54 -8.09
N VAL A 181 7.80 13.27 -9.39
CA VAL A 181 7.44 11.98 -9.97
C VAL A 181 8.73 11.20 -10.24
N PHE A 182 8.86 10.04 -9.63
CA PHE A 182 10.01 9.15 -9.81
C PHE A 182 9.56 7.87 -10.47
N SER A 183 10.25 7.48 -11.54
CA SER A 183 9.93 6.27 -12.26
C SER A 183 10.94 5.16 -11.98
N GLU A 184 10.42 3.98 -11.64
CA GLU A 184 11.21 2.77 -11.49
C GLU A 184 11.28 2.01 -12.83
N PRO A 185 12.47 1.62 -13.29
CA PRO A 185 12.62 0.85 -14.53
C PRO A 185 12.06 -0.58 -14.39
N SER A 186 12.03 -1.10 -13.17
CA SER A 186 11.42 -2.39 -12.83
C SER A 186 10.94 -2.38 -11.38
N PRO A 187 9.84 -3.08 -11.06
CA PRO A 187 9.33 -3.17 -9.68
C PRO A 187 10.38 -3.79 -8.74
N ARG A 188 10.59 -3.16 -7.58
CA ARG A 188 11.57 -3.60 -6.54
C ARG A 188 10.96 -3.58 -5.15
N GLU A 189 9.65 -3.75 -5.04
CA GLU A 189 8.87 -3.67 -3.82
C GLU A 189 8.87 -2.27 -3.16
N SER A 190 8.08 -2.11 -2.09
CA SER A 190 7.84 -0.81 -1.47
C SER A 190 9.09 -0.20 -0.84
N MET A 191 9.99 -1.02 -0.28
CA MET A 191 11.18 -0.51 0.40
C MET A 191 12.14 0.20 -0.56
N ALA A 192 12.29 -0.29 -1.78
CA ALA A 192 13.13 0.35 -2.80
C ALA A 192 12.57 1.72 -3.20
N ALA A 193 11.25 1.82 -3.39
CA ALA A 193 10.57 3.08 -3.70
C ALA A 193 10.71 4.11 -2.57
N ILE A 194 10.53 3.68 -1.32
CA ILE A 194 10.67 4.54 -0.14
C ILE A 194 12.13 4.98 0.04
N GLY A 195 13.07 4.05 -0.11
CA GLY A 195 14.51 4.32 -0.02
C GLY A 195 15.01 5.28 -1.10
N LEU A 196 14.51 5.16 -2.34
CA LEU A 196 14.80 6.13 -3.42
C LEU A 196 14.32 7.53 -3.03
N ALA A 197 13.09 7.65 -2.57
CA ALA A 197 12.54 8.93 -2.14
C ALA A 197 13.32 9.51 -0.96
N ALA A 198 13.69 8.69 0.04
CA ALA A 198 14.50 9.12 1.18
C ALA A 198 15.88 9.62 0.73
N ALA A 199 16.55 8.93 -0.19
CA ALA A 199 17.85 9.34 -0.72
C ALA A 199 17.79 10.69 -1.47
N VAL A 200 16.72 10.92 -2.23
CA VAL A 200 16.48 12.22 -2.87
C VAL A 200 16.20 13.31 -1.84
N LEU A 201 15.36 13.01 -0.85
CA LEU A 201 15.01 13.95 0.21
C LEU A 201 16.24 14.33 1.06
N LEU A 202 17.09 13.36 1.38
CA LEU A 202 18.31 13.61 2.13
C LEU A 202 19.22 14.66 1.46
N ARG A 203 19.23 14.68 0.11
CA ARG A 203 19.97 15.70 -0.65
C ARG A 203 19.25 17.05 -0.72
N ARG A 204 17.91 17.06 -0.73
CA ARG A 204 17.11 18.28 -0.78
C ARG A 204 16.99 18.96 0.58
N ASN A 205 16.77 18.17 1.61
CA ASN A 205 16.62 18.61 3.01
C ASN A 205 16.99 17.47 3.96
N PRO A 206 18.19 17.49 4.57
CA PRO A 206 18.66 16.45 5.49
C PRO A 206 17.76 16.20 6.71
N GLU A 207 16.98 17.20 7.14
CA GLU A 207 16.07 17.09 8.27
C GLU A 207 14.62 16.75 7.85
N ALA A 208 14.41 16.41 6.56
CA ALA A 208 13.09 16.04 6.07
C ALA A 208 12.55 14.81 6.80
N VAL A 209 11.30 14.92 7.24
CA VAL A 209 10.50 13.78 7.71
C VAL A 209 9.67 13.31 6.53
N LEU A 210 9.82 12.06 6.14
CA LEU A 210 9.01 11.45 5.09
C LEU A 210 7.93 10.54 5.70
N GLY A 211 6.74 10.58 5.13
CA GLY A 211 5.67 9.63 5.39
C GLY A 211 5.34 8.84 4.12
N SER A 212 5.44 7.53 4.20
CA SER A 212 5.06 6.63 3.09
C SER A 212 3.62 6.16 3.26
N PHE A 213 2.80 6.39 2.24
CA PHE A 213 1.37 6.04 2.21
C PHE A 213 1.04 5.35 0.89
N ALA A 214 0.41 4.18 0.95
CA ALA A 214 0.06 3.44 -0.25
C ALA A 214 -0.96 4.21 -1.13
N ALA A 215 -0.79 4.11 -2.46
CA ALA A 215 -1.63 4.79 -3.45
C ALA A 215 -3.09 4.28 -3.48
N ASP A 216 -3.37 3.16 -2.84
CA ASP A 216 -4.59 2.37 -3.02
C ASP A 216 -5.39 2.10 -1.74
N HIS A 217 -5.06 2.77 -0.64
CA HIS A 217 -5.78 2.64 0.62
C HIS A 217 -7.05 3.50 0.61
N ILE A 218 -8.16 2.88 1.02
CA ILE A 218 -9.39 3.57 1.36
C ILE A 218 -9.38 3.78 2.88
N VAL A 219 -9.43 5.04 3.31
CA VAL A 219 -9.35 5.41 4.73
C VAL A 219 -10.60 6.21 5.10
N SER A 220 -11.32 5.73 6.09
CA SER A 220 -12.44 6.42 6.73
C SER A 220 -11.98 7.07 8.04
N GLY A 221 -12.66 8.16 8.47
CA GLY A 221 -12.27 8.87 9.69
C GLY A 221 -11.07 9.81 9.48
N ARG A 222 -11.26 10.82 8.64
CA ARG A 222 -10.22 11.77 8.24
C ARG A 222 -9.49 12.40 9.41
N ASP A 223 -10.22 12.92 10.40
CA ASP A 223 -9.64 13.62 11.55
C ASP A 223 -8.74 12.70 12.39
N ALA A 224 -9.19 11.46 12.62
CA ALA A 224 -8.40 10.46 13.34
C ALA A 224 -7.12 10.07 12.56
N PHE A 225 -7.23 9.96 11.24
CA PHE A 225 -6.07 9.70 10.38
C PHE A 225 -5.07 10.87 10.43
N GLU A 226 -5.54 12.11 10.25
CA GLU A 226 -4.69 13.29 10.29
C GLU A 226 -4.00 13.45 11.66
N SER A 227 -4.73 13.23 12.76
CA SER A 227 -4.17 13.22 14.10
C SER A 227 -3.07 12.18 14.26
N SER A 228 -3.31 10.94 13.81
CA SER A 228 -2.32 9.87 13.85
C SER A 228 -1.05 10.19 13.05
N VAL A 229 -1.20 10.83 11.89
CA VAL A 229 -0.06 11.26 11.07
C VAL A 229 0.72 12.36 11.78
N ARG A 230 0.05 13.33 12.43
CA ARG A 230 0.72 14.40 13.20
C ARG A 230 1.51 13.84 14.37
N GLU A 231 0.94 12.90 15.13
CA GLU A 231 1.66 12.20 16.20
C GLU A 231 2.87 11.43 15.65
N ALA A 232 2.69 10.70 14.55
CA ALA A 232 3.77 9.96 13.91
C ALA A 232 4.92 10.89 13.45
N VAL A 233 4.61 12.08 12.93
CA VAL A 233 5.63 13.09 12.57
C VAL A 233 6.35 13.61 13.80
N ALA A 234 5.65 13.88 14.91
CA ALA A 234 6.27 14.33 16.14
C ALA A 234 7.31 13.32 16.65
N VAL A 235 6.93 12.03 16.68
CA VAL A 235 7.83 10.95 17.11
C VAL A 235 8.99 10.73 16.12
N ALA A 236 8.73 10.82 14.82
CA ALA A 236 9.76 10.67 13.79
C ALA A 236 10.81 11.80 13.87
N LYS A 237 10.42 13.03 14.26
CA LYS A 237 11.35 14.14 14.50
C LYS A 237 12.38 13.84 15.59
N GLU A 238 12.06 12.95 16.52
CA GLU A 238 12.98 12.46 17.56
C GLU A 238 13.89 11.32 17.07
N GLY A 239 13.80 10.93 15.79
CA GLY A 239 14.67 9.93 15.18
C GLY A 239 14.13 8.51 15.16
N PHE A 240 12.88 8.31 15.53
CA PHE A 240 12.24 6.99 15.48
C PHE A 240 11.72 6.68 14.06
N LEU A 241 11.74 5.39 13.70
CA LEU A 241 10.91 4.85 12.61
C LEU A 241 9.53 4.54 13.18
N VAL A 242 8.51 5.19 12.67
CA VAL A 242 7.13 5.07 13.14
C VAL A 242 6.30 4.31 12.13
N THR A 243 5.44 3.40 12.60
CA THR A 243 4.39 2.78 11.80
C THR A 243 3.02 3.10 12.38
N ILE A 244 2.03 3.34 11.50
CA ILE A 244 0.65 3.60 11.93
C ILE A 244 -0.08 2.26 12.04
N GLY A 245 -0.45 1.91 13.26
CA GLY A 245 -1.22 0.71 13.56
C GLY A 245 -2.71 0.93 13.45
N ILE A 246 -3.45 -0.05 12.91
CA ILE A 246 -4.89 -0.04 12.76
C ILE A 246 -5.51 -0.99 13.78
N ALA A 247 -6.53 -0.54 14.52
CA ALA A 247 -7.24 -1.40 15.47
C ALA A 247 -7.89 -2.58 14.73
N PRO A 248 -7.57 -3.83 15.09
CA PRO A 248 -8.13 -4.98 14.42
C PRO A 248 -9.61 -5.18 14.79
N SER A 249 -10.46 -5.39 13.78
CA SER A 249 -11.89 -5.65 13.96
C SER A 249 -12.25 -7.12 13.83
N TYR A 250 -11.35 -7.96 13.33
CA TYR A 250 -11.50 -9.39 13.19
C TYR A 250 -10.12 -10.08 13.12
N PRO A 251 -10.03 -11.41 13.35
CA PRO A 251 -8.75 -12.13 13.35
C PRO A 251 -8.28 -12.44 11.91
N SER A 252 -7.76 -11.44 11.21
CA SER A 252 -7.24 -11.61 9.84
C SER A 252 -5.96 -12.42 9.82
N THR A 253 -5.87 -13.41 8.95
CA THR A 253 -4.64 -14.15 8.65
C THR A 253 -3.85 -13.52 7.48
N GLY A 254 -4.38 -12.49 6.84
CA GLY A 254 -3.79 -11.82 5.67
C GLY A 254 -2.97 -10.57 5.99
N PHE A 255 -2.89 -10.15 7.26
CA PHE A 255 -2.22 -8.93 7.69
C PHE A 255 -1.06 -9.20 8.64
N GLY A 256 -0.11 -8.26 8.67
CA GLY A 256 0.89 -8.19 9.71
C GLY A 256 0.29 -7.61 11.01
N TYR A 257 0.75 -8.09 12.15
CA TYR A 257 0.36 -7.63 13.47
C TYR A 257 1.54 -7.00 14.19
N ILE A 258 1.27 -5.92 14.91
CA ILE A 258 2.24 -5.17 15.71
C ILE A 258 1.82 -5.31 17.16
N GLN A 259 2.67 -5.90 18.01
CA GLN A 259 2.44 -5.93 19.45
C GLN A 259 2.87 -4.58 20.05
N LEU A 260 1.96 -3.96 20.78
CA LEU A 260 2.19 -2.71 21.48
C LEU A 260 3.10 -2.93 22.69
N GLY A 261 4.05 -2.03 22.87
CA GLY A 261 4.93 -1.98 24.03
C GLY A 261 4.57 -0.83 24.97
N GLU A 262 5.58 -0.26 25.60
CA GLU A 262 5.44 0.84 26.53
C GLU A 262 5.06 2.13 25.78
N ASN A 263 4.27 2.98 26.44
CA ASN A 263 3.97 4.32 25.94
C ASN A 263 5.24 5.17 25.98
N LEU A 264 5.50 5.92 24.92
CA LEU A 264 6.69 6.77 24.81
C LEU A 264 6.62 8.07 25.64
N GLY A 265 5.41 8.48 26.04
CA GLY A 265 5.21 9.66 26.90
C GLY A 265 5.51 11.00 26.21
N PHE A 266 5.49 11.08 24.88
CA PHE A 266 5.70 12.34 24.16
C PHE A 266 4.45 13.24 24.28
N GLU A 267 4.65 14.50 24.66
CA GLU A 267 3.58 15.48 24.78
C GLU A 267 2.77 15.66 23.47
N GLY A 268 3.46 15.69 22.34
CA GLY A 268 2.85 15.82 21.01
C GLY A 268 2.35 14.52 20.40
N ALA A 269 2.45 13.37 21.10
CA ALA A 269 2.07 12.05 20.60
C ALA A 269 1.63 11.11 21.73
N PRO A 270 0.49 11.40 22.37
CA PRO A 270 0.03 10.66 23.56
C PRO A 270 -0.27 9.18 23.30
N ASN A 271 -0.54 8.81 22.03
CA ASN A 271 -0.85 7.44 21.64
C ASN A 271 0.39 6.67 21.12
N ALA A 272 1.58 7.30 21.13
CA ALA A 272 2.79 6.67 20.64
C ALA A 272 3.31 5.61 21.61
N GLN A 273 3.55 4.40 21.10
CA GLN A 273 4.05 3.27 21.86
C GLN A 273 5.22 2.61 21.15
N MET A 274 6.12 2.00 21.90
CA MET A 274 7.16 1.14 21.33
C MET A 274 6.51 -0.08 20.65
N VAL A 275 7.14 -0.53 19.58
CA VAL A 275 6.80 -1.84 18.99
C VAL A 275 7.58 -2.90 19.74
N ARG A 276 6.87 -3.85 20.38
CA ARG A 276 7.49 -4.97 21.08
C ARG A 276 7.83 -6.09 20.11
N GLU A 277 6.91 -6.40 19.21
CA GLU A 277 7.07 -7.48 18.24
C GLU A 277 6.27 -7.20 16.97
N PHE A 278 6.74 -7.73 15.85
CA PHE A 278 6.06 -7.73 14.56
C PHE A 278 5.84 -9.16 14.10
N LYS A 279 4.60 -9.53 13.77
CA LYS A 279 4.21 -10.84 13.27
C LYS A 279 3.49 -10.73 11.95
N GLU A 280 4.06 -11.31 10.92
CA GLU A 280 3.46 -11.31 9.58
C GLU A 280 2.55 -12.51 9.40
N LYS A 281 1.32 -12.28 8.99
CA LYS A 281 0.32 -13.27 8.56
C LYS A 281 0.24 -14.51 9.49
N PRO A 282 -0.18 -14.34 10.75
CA PRO A 282 -0.33 -15.44 11.69
C PRO A 282 -1.43 -16.41 11.24
N ASP A 283 -1.41 -17.62 11.78
CA ASP A 283 -2.54 -18.55 11.62
C ASP A 283 -3.81 -18.04 12.34
N ALA A 284 -4.97 -18.64 12.02
CA ALA A 284 -6.27 -18.19 12.53
C ALA A 284 -6.38 -18.25 14.07
N ARG A 285 -5.76 -19.25 14.72
CA ARG A 285 -5.76 -19.39 16.18
C ARG A 285 -4.94 -18.29 16.82
N THR A 286 -3.76 -18.05 16.29
CA THR A 286 -2.86 -16.98 16.74
C THR A 286 -3.48 -15.61 16.53
N ALA A 287 -4.07 -15.35 15.35
CA ALA A 287 -4.77 -14.10 15.07
C ALA A 287 -5.94 -13.84 16.04
N SER A 288 -6.70 -14.89 16.39
CA SER A 288 -7.79 -14.79 17.36
C SER A 288 -7.28 -14.49 18.77
N ALA A 289 -6.15 -15.11 19.17
CA ALA A 289 -5.50 -14.81 20.42
C ALA A 289 -5.01 -13.35 20.49
N TYR A 290 -4.40 -12.82 19.43
CA TYR A 290 -3.95 -11.44 19.36
C TYR A 290 -5.10 -10.44 19.50
N LEU A 291 -6.23 -10.73 18.84
CA LEU A 291 -7.43 -9.89 18.96
C LEU A 291 -7.97 -9.86 20.39
N ALA A 292 -7.98 -11.01 21.06
CA ALA A 292 -8.51 -11.14 22.41
C ALA A 292 -7.70 -10.37 23.46
N THR A 293 -6.39 -10.18 23.28
CA THR A 293 -5.55 -9.43 24.22
C THR A 293 -5.77 -7.91 24.15
N GLY A 294 -6.22 -7.39 23.00
CA GLY A 294 -6.30 -5.94 22.74
C GLY A 294 -4.94 -5.25 22.57
N GLU A 295 -3.82 -5.97 22.73
CA GLU A 295 -2.45 -5.44 22.68
C GLU A 295 -1.88 -5.35 21.26
N TYR A 296 -2.60 -5.80 20.26
CA TYR A 296 -2.13 -5.85 18.89
C TYR A 296 -2.84 -4.86 17.99
N ARG A 297 -2.12 -4.37 16.98
CA ARG A 297 -2.63 -3.57 15.87
C ARG A 297 -2.26 -4.24 14.56
N TRP A 298 -3.09 -4.08 13.53
CA TRP A 298 -2.65 -4.43 12.18
C TRP A 298 -1.60 -3.43 11.70
N ASN A 299 -0.57 -3.93 11.02
CA ASN A 299 0.35 -3.07 10.30
C ASN A 299 -0.38 -2.41 9.12
N GLY A 300 -0.55 -1.09 9.19
CA GLY A 300 -1.20 -0.32 8.13
C GLY A 300 -0.34 -0.13 6.89
N GLY A 301 0.93 -0.55 6.91
CA GLY A 301 1.88 -0.30 5.82
C GLY A 301 2.17 1.19 5.61
N MET A 302 1.90 2.02 6.61
CA MET A 302 2.17 3.45 6.60
C MET A 302 3.31 3.74 7.56
N PHE A 303 4.38 4.36 7.06
CA PHE A 303 5.59 4.59 7.81
C PHE A 303 5.96 6.08 7.81
N VAL A 304 6.41 6.59 8.94
CA VAL A 304 6.90 7.96 9.07
C VAL A 304 8.29 7.93 9.71
N VAL A 305 9.26 8.61 9.08
CA VAL A 305 10.66 8.55 9.50
C VAL A 305 11.45 9.76 9.00
N LYS A 306 12.51 10.19 9.68
CA LYS A 306 13.46 11.12 9.08
C LYS A 306 14.20 10.45 7.92
N ALA A 307 14.42 11.19 6.83
CA ALA A 307 15.14 10.68 5.68
C ALA A 307 16.55 10.16 6.03
N LYS A 308 17.20 10.76 7.01
CA LYS A 308 18.53 10.35 7.48
C LYS A 308 18.53 9.12 8.40
N THR A 309 17.38 8.74 8.94
CA THR A 309 17.25 7.57 9.81
C THR A 309 16.98 6.30 8.99
N LEU A 310 16.38 6.44 7.82
CA LEU A 310 16.12 5.34 6.88
C LEU A 310 17.37 4.96 6.10
#